data_2ff70bba99d7c08ab6f80d470624efd3
#
_entry.id   2ff70bba99d7c08ab6f80d470624efd3
#
_cell.length_a   1.000
_cell.length_b   1.000
_cell.length_c   1.000
_cell.angle_alpha   90.00
_cell.angle_beta   90.00
_cell.angle_gamma   90.00
#
_symmetry.space_group_name_H-M   'P 1'
#
loop_
_entity.id
_entity.type
_entity.pdbx_description
1 polymer ?
#
loop_
_entity_poly.entity_id
_entity_poly.type
_entity_poly.pdbx_seq_one_letter_code
_entity_poly.pdbx_strand_id
1 'polypeptide(L)'
;MRPKLEHSRQRYAARARIAKALAHPSRLLMLDALQEKELCVCELRDLVGADQSTVSKHLALLKQAGIVEDRKQGGWTYYRIKVCCLEGFWQCIESVLRENLKTQRAALEA
;
A
#
# COMPACT_ATOMS: atom_id res chain seq x y z
N MET A 1 -3.83 8.39 28.05
CA MET A 1 -5.25 8.11 28.34
C MET A 1 -5.84 7.19 27.27
N ARG A 2 -6.49 6.13 27.70
CA ARG A 2 -7.09 5.20 26.73
C ARG A 2 -8.46 5.73 26.28
N PRO A 3 -8.75 5.71 24.99
CA PRO A 3 -10.09 6.08 24.50
C PRO A 3 -11.13 5.09 25.01
N LYS A 4 -12.38 5.52 25.08
CA LYS A 4 -13.49 4.63 25.43
C LYS A 4 -13.57 3.51 24.39
N LEU A 5 -14.00 2.34 24.83
CA LEU A 5 -13.96 1.12 24.02
C LEU A 5 -14.72 1.26 22.70
N GLU A 6 -15.87 1.95 22.72
CA GLU A 6 -16.66 2.15 21.51
C GLU A 6 -15.96 3.03 20.47
N HIS A 7 -15.36 4.13 20.91
CA HIS A 7 -14.56 4.98 20.04
C HIS A 7 -13.38 4.22 19.48
N SER A 8 -12.76 3.35 20.29
CA SER A 8 -11.67 2.50 19.86
C SER A 8 -12.08 1.54 18.75
N ARG A 9 -13.25 0.92 18.86
CA ARG A 9 -13.73 -0.03 17.85
C ARG A 9 -13.93 0.65 16.50
N GLN A 10 -14.59 1.81 16.48
CA GLN A 10 -14.83 2.57 15.26
C GLN A 10 -13.50 3.01 14.64
N ARG A 11 -12.58 3.47 15.46
CA ARG A 11 -11.26 3.90 15.00
C ARG A 11 -10.47 2.72 14.43
N TYR A 12 -10.51 1.57 15.12
CA TYR A 12 -9.81 0.38 14.64
C TYR A 12 -10.44 -0.20 13.38
N ALA A 13 -11.75 -0.13 13.24
CA ALA A 13 -12.42 -0.52 12.00
C ALA A 13 -11.99 0.37 10.82
N ALA A 14 -11.85 1.67 11.05
CA ALA A 14 -11.35 2.61 10.04
C ALA A 14 -9.90 2.31 9.68
N ARG A 15 -9.06 2.07 10.68
CA ARG A 15 -7.66 1.67 10.47
C ARG A 15 -7.55 0.37 9.67
N ALA A 16 -8.41 -0.59 9.98
CA ALA A 16 -8.43 -1.88 9.30
C ALA A 16 -8.80 -1.73 7.82
N ARG A 17 -9.72 -0.83 7.48
CA ARG A 17 -10.07 -0.58 6.09
C ARG A 17 -8.86 -0.06 5.29
N ILE A 18 -8.08 0.82 5.89
CA ILE A 18 -6.85 1.32 5.27
C ILE A 18 -5.83 0.20 5.14
N ALA A 19 -5.63 -0.59 6.19
CA ALA A 19 -4.70 -1.71 6.17
C ALA A 19 -5.08 -2.75 5.10
N LYS A 20 -6.37 -3.02 4.93
CA LYS A 20 -6.86 -3.93 3.88
C LYS A 20 -6.53 -3.41 2.49
N ALA A 21 -6.63 -2.11 2.27
CA ALA A 21 -6.28 -1.51 0.99
C ALA A 21 -4.80 -1.69 0.67
N LEU A 22 -3.95 -1.78 1.69
CA LEU A 22 -2.51 -2.01 1.53
C LEU A 22 -2.16 -3.50 1.38
N ALA A 23 -3.01 -4.40 1.84
CA ALA A 23 -2.68 -5.81 2.03
C ALA A 23 -2.83 -6.64 0.75
N HIS A 24 -2.07 -6.29 -0.28
CA HIS A 24 -2.01 -7.03 -1.54
C HIS A 24 -0.67 -6.76 -2.21
N PRO A 25 0.03 -7.82 -2.69
CA PRO A 25 1.38 -7.63 -3.27
C PRO A 25 1.42 -6.62 -4.40
N SER A 26 0.47 -6.63 -5.32
CA SER A 26 0.44 -5.69 -6.44
C SER A 26 0.25 -4.25 -5.97
N ARG A 27 -0.60 -4.04 -4.96
CA ARG A 27 -0.81 -2.69 -4.41
C ARG A 27 0.44 -2.17 -3.72
N LEU A 28 1.13 -3.02 -2.96
CA LEU A 28 2.39 -2.63 -2.31
C LEU A 28 3.47 -2.31 -3.33
N LEU A 29 3.57 -3.10 -4.40
CA LEU A 29 4.52 -2.85 -5.49
C LEU A 29 4.27 -1.49 -6.16
N MET A 30 3.01 -1.18 -6.47
CA MET A 30 2.65 0.09 -7.08
C MET A 30 2.97 1.28 -6.16
N LEU A 31 2.67 1.14 -4.86
CA LEU A 31 2.96 2.19 -3.90
C LEU A 31 4.47 2.44 -3.76
N ASP A 32 5.26 1.38 -3.77
CA ASP A 32 6.71 1.51 -3.72
C ASP A 32 7.23 2.30 -4.93
N ALA A 33 6.74 1.98 -6.12
CA ALA A 33 7.09 2.70 -7.34
C ALA A 33 6.63 4.16 -7.31
N LEU A 34 5.43 4.42 -6.80
CA LEU A 34 4.87 5.76 -6.70
C LEU A 34 5.57 6.66 -5.67
N GLN A 35 6.36 6.09 -4.77
CA GLN A 35 7.16 6.90 -3.85
C GLN A 35 8.21 7.74 -4.58
N GLU A 36 8.68 7.26 -5.71
CA GLU A 36 9.72 7.96 -6.47
C GLU A 36 9.17 9.03 -7.38
N LYS A 37 8.04 8.76 -8.02
CA LYS A 37 7.42 9.71 -8.95
C LYS A 37 5.99 9.32 -9.28
N GLU A 38 5.28 10.27 -9.82
CA GLU A 38 3.96 10.09 -10.41
C GLU A 38 4.06 9.16 -11.62
N LEU A 39 3.12 8.21 -11.74
CA LEU A 39 3.10 7.25 -12.84
C LEU A 39 1.71 7.16 -13.46
N CYS A 40 1.64 6.93 -14.76
CA CYS A 40 0.36 6.68 -15.42
C CYS A 40 -0.08 5.22 -15.24
N VAL A 41 -1.37 4.97 -15.50
CA VAL A 41 -1.94 3.62 -15.39
C VAL A 41 -1.18 2.62 -16.27
N CYS A 42 -0.77 3.01 -17.46
CA CYS A 42 -0.05 2.12 -18.37
C CYS A 42 1.32 1.71 -17.82
N GLU A 43 2.03 2.64 -17.17
CA GLU A 43 3.31 2.33 -16.52
C GLU A 43 3.11 1.38 -15.33
N LEU A 44 2.06 1.62 -14.56
CA LEU A 44 1.72 0.76 -13.42
C LEU A 44 1.29 -0.63 -13.87
N ARG A 45 0.54 -0.71 -14.97
CA ARG A 45 0.15 -1.99 -15.57
C ARG A 45 1.39 -2.80 -15.98
N ASP A 46 2.33 -2.17 -16.64
CA ASP A 46 3.56 -2.84 -17.08
C ASP A 46 4.39 -3.32 -15.88
N LEU A 47 4.44 -2.52 -14.82
CA LEU A 47 5.15 -2.86 -13.59
C LEU A 47 4.52 -4.08 -12.90
N VAL A 48 3.20 -4.10 -12.80
CA VAL A 48 2.47 -5.17 -12.09
C VAL A 48 2.39 -6.44 -12.92
N GLY A 49 2.33 -6.31 -14.25
CA GLY A 49 2.18 -7.45 -15.13
C GLY A 49 0.78 -8.04 -15.15
N ALA A 50 -0.24 -7.24 -14.83
CA ALA A 50 -1.64 -7.62 -14.85
C ALA A 50 -2.39 -6.80 -15.92
N ASP A 51 -3.62 -7.20 -16.23
CA ASP A 51 -4.40 -6.44 -17.19
C ASP A 51 -4.85 -5.10 -16.61
N GLN A 52 -5.25 -4.18 -17.49
CA GLN A 52 -5.60 -2.82 -17.09
C GLN A 52 -6.79 -2.78 -16.14
N SER A 53 -7.78 -3.67 -16.34
CA SER A 53 -8.95 -3.66 -15.46
C SER A 53 -8.61 -4.08 -14.03
N THR A 54 -7.71 -5.05 -13.87
CA THR A 54 -7.21 -5.49 -12.57
C THR A 54 -6.43 -4.37 -11.87
N VAL A 55 -5.51 -3.73 -12.60
CA VAL A 55 -4.72 -2.61 -12.08
C VAL A 55 -5.64 -1.45 -11.68
N SER A 56 -6.62 -1.13 -12.51
CA SER A 56 -7.58 -0.05 -12.22
C SER A 56 -8.39 -0.33 -10.95
N LYS A 57 -8.76 -1.59 -10.70
CA LYS A 57 -9.46 -1.98 -9.46
C LYS A 57 -8.57 -1.78 -8.23
N HIS A 58 -7.30 -2.17 -8.32
CA HIS A 58 -6.34 -1.93 -7.24
C HIS A 58 -6.18 -0.45 -6.95
N LEU A 59 -6.05 0.36 -8.00
CA LEU A 59 -5.90 1.81 -7.85
C LEU A 59 -7.16 2.46 -7.27
N ALA A 60 -8.35 1.96 -7.65
CA ALA A 60 -9.61 2.46 -7.10
C ALA A 60 -9.69 2.20 -5.58
N LEU A 61 -9.26 1.03 -5.12
CA LEU A 61 -9.23 0.71 -3.69
C LEU A 61 -8.26 1.61 -2.93
N LEU A 62 -7.08 1.85 -3.48
CA LEU A 62 -6.09 2.75 -2.88
C LEU A 62 -6.59 4.18 -2.84
N LYS A 63 -7.27 4.62 -3.88
CA LYS A 63 -7.85 5.97 -3.94
C LYS A 63 -8.98 6.13 -2.93
N GLN A 64 -9.88 5.16 -2.83
CA GLN A 64 -10.98 5.17 -1.86
C GLN A 64 -10.47 5.21 -0.43
N ALA A 65 -9.37 4.55 -0.16
CA ALA A 65 -8.75 4.56 1.17
C ALA A 65 -7.98 5.87 1.47
N GLY A 66 -7.83 6.75 0.49
CA GLY A 66 -7.15 8.02 0.67
C GLY A 66 -5.62 7.94 0.59
N ILE A 67 -5.09 6.87 0.04
CA ILE A 67 -3.64 6.63 -0.02
C ILE A 67 -3.03 7.25 -1.27
N VAL A 68 -3.75 7.19 -2.38
CA VAL A 68 -3.33 7.79 -3.65
C VAL A 68 -4.38 8.74 -4.18
N GLU A 69 -3.96 9.64 -5.04
CA GLU A 69 -4.87 10.49 -5.81
C GLU A 69 -4.47 10.46 -7.27
N ASP A 70 -5.42 10.82 -8.13
CA ASP A 70 -5.19 10.80 -9.56
C ASP A 70 -5.40 12.18 -10.17
N ARG A 71 -4.84 12.36 -11.36
CA ARG A 71 -5.12 13.52 -12.21
C ARG A 71 -5.13 13.08 -13.65
N LYS A 72 -5.92 13.77 -14.45
CA LYS A 72 -5.99 13.52 -15.89
C LYS A 72 -5.25 14.61 -16.63
N GLN A 73 -4.45 14.20 -17.60
CA GLN A 73 -3.74 15.12 -18.48
C GLN A 73 -3.70 14.52 -19.89
N GLY A 74 -4.36 15.21 -20.82
CA GLY A 74 -4.53 14.67 -22.16
C GLY A 74 -5.38 13.42 -22.11
N GLY A 75 -5.10 12.37 -22.70
CA GLY A 75 -5.82 11.11 -22.61
C GLY A 75 -5.31 10.18 -21.51
N TRP A 76 -4.43 10.67 -20.63
CA TRP A 76 -3.74 9.85 -19.65
C TRP A 76 -4.20 10.14 -18.24
N THR A 77 -4.24 9.10 -17.38
CA THR A 77 -4.50 9.23 -15.96
C THR A 77 -3.22 8.90 -15.20
N TYR A 78 -2.79 9.84 -14.37
CA TYR A 78 -1.59 9.70 -13.53
C TYR A 78 -2.00 9.54 -12.08
N TYR A 79 -1.23 8.73 -11.35
CA TYR A 79 -1.43 8.50 -9.92
C TYR A 79 -0.21 8.96 -9.14
N ARG A 80 -0.45 9.45 -7.93
CA ARG A 80 0.60 9.82 -6.99
C ARG A 80 0.18 9.49 -5.57
N ILE A 81 1.16 9.35 -4.69
CA ILE A 81 0.89 9.12 -3.28
C ILE A 81 0.40 10.41 -2.65
N LYS A 82 -0.68 10.31 -1.89
CA LYS A 82 -1.27 11.44 -1.19
C LYS A 82 -0.75 11.56 0.25
N VAL A 83 -0.33 10.44 0.86
CA VAL A 83 0.11 10.40 2.25
C VAL A 83 1.63 10.59 2.35
N CYS A 84 2.09 11.22 3.43
CA CYS A 84 3.50 11.56 3.60
C CYS A 84 4.32 10.55 4.40
N CYS A 85 3.71 9.55 5.05
CA CYS A 85 4.36 8.71 6.05
C CYS A 85 4.59 7.27 5.61
N LEU A 86 4.53 6.99 4.31
CA LEU A 86 4.64 5.63 3.79
C LEU A 86 6.00 5.02 4.05
N GLU A 87 7.05 5.82 4.10
CA GLU A 87 8.40 5.34 4.38
C GLU A 87 8.50 4.64 5.74
N GLY A 88 7.87 5.19 6.77
CA GLY A 88 7.82 4.56 8.09
C GLY A 88 7.12 3.20 8.07
N PHE A 89 6.07 3.08 7.28
CA PHE A 89 5.36 1.83 7.06
C PHE A 89 6.30 0.77 6.43
N TRP A 90 7.03 1.14 5.39
CA TRP A 90 8.00 0.23 4.75
C TRP A 90 9.07 -0.23 5.72
N GLN A 91 9.63 0.70 6.50
CA GLN A 91 10.67 0.37 7.48
C GLN A 91 10.16 -0.64 8.52
N CYS A 92 8.94 -0.45 9.01
CA CYS A 92 8.34 -1.39 9.95
C CYS A 92 8.17 -2.78 9.35
N ILE A 93 7.62 -2.86 8.16
CA ILE A 93 7.40 -4.14 7.45
C ILE A 93 8.73 -4.84 7.22
N GLU A 94 9.74 -4.13 6.73
CA GLU A 94 11.06 -4.70 6.44
C GLU A 94 11.73 -5.20 7.73
N SER A 95 11.57 -4.50 8.83
CA SER A 95 12.15 -4.97 10.09
C SER A 95 11.51 -6.27 10.57
N VAL A 96 10.21 -6.43 10.40
CA VAL A 96 9.51 -7.68 10.71
C VAL A 96 10.02 -8.82 9.81
N LEU A 97 10.17 -8.56 8.52
CA LEU A 97 10.69 -9.57 7.59
C LEU A 97 12.10 -10.02 7.97
N ARG A 98 12.97 -9.09 8.32
CA ARG A 98 14.34 -9.43 8.73
C ARG A 98 14.34 -10.28 10.00
N GLU A 99 13.52 -9.94 10.96
CA GLU A 99 13.41 -10.70 12.21
C GLU A 99 12.88 -12.10 11.95
N ASN A 100 11.89 -12.24 11.10
CA ASN A 100 11.35 -13.55 10.70
C ASN A 100 12.40 -14.42 10.02
N LEU A 101 13.22 -13.83 9.15
CA LEU A 101 14.31 -14.55 8.48
C LEU A 101 15.35 -15.05 9.49
N LYS A 102 15.71 -14.24 10.48
CA LYS A 102 16.64 -14.65 11.53
C LYS A 102 16.10 -15.84 12.31
N THR A 103 14.82 -15.79 12.67
CA THR A 103 14.17 -16.88 13.42
C THR A 103 14.14 -18.16 12.60
N GLN A 104 13.81 -18.09 11.32
CA GLN A 104 13.80 -19.23 10.42
C GLN A 104 15.19 -19.84 10.27
N ARG A 105 16.22 -19.01 10.11
CA ARG A 105 17.61 -19.47 10.04
C ARG A 105 18.02 -20.20 11.32
N ALA A 106 17.74 -19.61 12.46
CA ALA A 106 18.08 -20.21 13.74
C ALA A 106 17.41 -21.58 13.90
N ALA A 107 16.14 -21.71 13.49
CA ALA A 107 15.44 -22.99 13.52
C ALA A 107 16.07 -24.04 12.62
N LEU A 108 16.58 -23.64 11.44
CA LEU A 108 17.24 -24.56 10.52
C LEU A 108 18.63 -24.98 10.99
N GLU A 109 19.30 -24.13 11.75
CA GLU A 109 20.67 -24.38 12.27
C GLU A 109 20.68 -25.11 13.61
N ALA A 110 19.54 -25.18 14.28
CA ALA A 110 19.43 -25.79 15.61
C ALA A 110 19.55 -27.33 15.59
#